data_87af74c68c9f03854b818b30eb33adb4
#
_entry.id   87af74c68c9f03854b818b30eb33adb4
#
_cell.length_a   1.000
_cell.length_b   1.000
_cell.length_c   1.000
_cell.angle_alpha   90.00
_cell.angle_beta   90.00
_cell.angle_gamma   90.00
#
_symmetry.space_group_name_H-M   'P 1'
#
loop_
_entity.id
_entity.type
_entity.pdbx_description
1 polymer ?
#
loop_
_entity_poly.entity_id
_entity_poly.type
_entity_poly.pdbx_seq_one_letter_code
_entity_poly.pdbx_strand_id
1 'polypeptide(L)'
;MQTYQSGLARIEINNLSMRGYIGVLEDEMMYKQDLRISIALMYDAAQAISNNDVDVAVDYQRVVDALMPLVENERFALLERLAQDLLDRVMAFTTVRHARIKVERLLALRFTESVAVTLTGRRPCSPLCV
;
A
#
# COMPACT_ATOMS: atom_id res chain seq x y z
N MET A 1 -21.15 23.07 -19.28
CA MET A 1 -21.59 21.66 -19.16
C MET A 1 -20.39 20.74 -19.35
N GLN A 2 -20.17 19.84 -18.43
CA GLN A 2 -19.10 18.86 -18.57
C GLN A 2 -19.47 17.78 -19.57
N THR A 3 -18.53 17.49 -20.47
CA THR A 3 -18.69 16.41 -21.44
C THR A 3 -17.96 15.14 -21.01
N TYR A 4 -17.40 15.14 -19.82
CA TYR A 4 -16.70 14.00 -19.25
C TYR A 4 -16.97 13.91 -17.75
N GLN A 5 -16.68 12.76 -17.17
CA GLN A 5 -16.76 12.54 -15.73
C GLN A 5 -15.35 12.38 -15.14
N SER A 6 -15.18 12.90 -13.93
CA SER A 6 -13.96 12.74 -13.15
C SER A 6 -14.31 12.54 -11.69
N GLY A 7 -13.31 12.43 -10.83
CA GLY A 7 -13.52 12.28 -9.40
C GLY A 7 -12.87 11.03 -8.82
N LEU A 8 -12.63 10.01 -9.64
CA LEU A 8 -11.86 8.85 -9.19
C LEU A 8 -10.38 9.21 -9.24
N ALA A 9 -9.78 9.34 -8.08
CA ALA A 9 -8.39 9.74 -7.95
C ALA A 9 -7.51 8.54 -7.63
N ARG A 10 -6.31 8.53 -8.20
CA ARG A 10 -5.26 7.57 -7.88
C ARG A 10 -4.15 8.30 -7.13
N ILE A 11 -3.85 7.81 -5.92
CA ILE A 11 -2.72 8.30 -5.14
C ILE A 11 -1.62 7.25 -5.24
N GLU A 12 -0.43 7.68 -5.56
CA GLU A 12 0.74 6.81 -5.61
C GLU A 12 1.78 7.28 -4.61
N ILE A 13 2.17 6.37 -3.71
CA ILE A 13 3.24 6.57 -2.76
C ILE A 13 4.37 5.67 -3.23
N ASN A 14 5.42 6.27 -3.77
CA ASN A 14 6.44 5.54 -4.50
C ASN A 14 7.70 5.36 -3.69
N ASN A 15 8.14 4.09 -3.58
CA ASN A 15 9.46 3.74 -3.09
C ASN A 15 9.72 4.21 -1.65
N LEU A 16 8.80 3.91 -0.73
CA LEU A 16 9.04 4.10 0.68
C LEU A 16 10.20 3.18 1.10
N SER A 17 11.29 3.78 1.58
CA SER A 17 12.42 3.03 2.13
C SER A 17 12.12 2.68 3.57
N MET A 18 12.07 1.39 3.87
CA MET A 18 11.79 0.89 5.20
C MET A 18 12.71 -0.27 5.52
N ARG A 19 12.78 -0.63 6.79
CA ARG A 19 13.55 -1.80 7.22
C ARG A 19 12.63 -2.71 8.02
N GLY A 20 12.71 -4.00 7.71
CA GLY A 20 11.86 -4.99 8.37
C GLY A 20 12.47 -6.38 8.34
N TYR A 21 11.83 -7.29 9.07
CA TYR A 21 12.28 -8.67 9.17
C TYR A 21 11.58 -9.51 8.11
N ILE A 22 12.37 -10.06 7.18
CA ILE A 22 11.84 -10.93 6.11
C ILE A 22 12.74 -12.15 5.98
N GLY A 23 12.14 -13.33 5.96
CA GLY A 23 12.81 -14.57 5.68
C GLY A 23 12.76 -15.56 6.83
N VAL A 24 13.34 -16.75 6.59
CA VAL A 24 13.33 -17.86 7.54
C VAL A 24 14.72 -18.23 8.04
N LEU A 25 15.76 -17.67 7.41
CA LEU A 25 17.14 -17.91 7.85
C LEU A 25 17.39 -17.19 9.18
N GLU A 26 18.29 -17.72 9.97
CA GLU A 26 18.59 -17.19 11.31
C GLU A 26 18.93 -15.70 11.25
N ASP A 27 19.81 -15.30 10.34
CA ASP A 27 20.21 -13.90 10.18
C ASP A 27 19.03 -13.03 9.74
N GLU A 28 18.15 -13.57 8.89
CA GLU A 28 16.96 -12.84 8.42
C GLU A 28 15.94 -12.63 9.54
N MET A 29 15.89 -13.55 10.49
CA MET A 29 15.00 -13.43 11.64
C MET A 29 15.55 -12.48 12.71
N MET A 30 16.86 -12.26 12.75
CA MET A 30 17.53 -11.45 13.77
C MET A 30 17.78 -10.02 13.33
N TYR A 31 17.95 -9.79 12.04
CA TYR A 31 18.36 -8.47 11.51
C TYR A 31 17.36 -7.99 10.47
N LYS A 32 17.07 -6.70 10.54
CA LYS A 32 16.21 -6.05 9.54
C LYS A 32 16.90 -5.97 8.19
N GLN A 33 16.14 -6.15 7.13
CA GLN A 33 16.58 -5.99 5.77
C GLN A 33 15.99 -4.71 5.18
N ASP A 34 16.63 -4.22 4.13
CA ASP A 34 16.16 -3.06 3.40
C ASP A 34 14.99 -3.45 2.50
N LEU A 35 13.88 -2.76 2.68
CA LEU A 35 12.64 -2.95 1.94
C LEU A 35 12.26 -1.65 1.24
N ARG A 36 11.59 -1.79 0.12
CA ARG A 36 11.03 -0.66 -0.60
C ARG A 36 9.57 -0.99 -0.90
N ILE A 37 8.69 -0.11 -0.45
CA ILE A 37 7.25 -0.35 -0.52
C ILE A 37 6.62 0.75 -1.35
N SER A 38 5.84 0.35 -2.35
CA SER A 38 5.08 1.27 -3.18
C SER A 38 3.61 0.95 -3.08
N ILE A 39 2.81 1.99 -2.93
CA ILE A 39 1.37 1.88 -2.73
C ILE A 39 0.69 2.71 -3.81
N ALA A 40 -0.28 2.11 -4.51
CA ALA A 40 -1.19 2.84 -5.36
C ALA A 40 -2.60 2.57 -4.84
N LEU A 41 -3.37 3.62 -4.61
CA LEU A 41 -4.75 3.47 -4.17
C LEU A 41 -5.66 4.39 -4.98
N MET A 42 -6.92 3.99 -5.10
CA MET A 42 -7.93 4.76 -5.78
C MET A 42 -9.12 5.00 -4.86
N TYR A 43 -9.64 6.21 -4.87
CA TYR A 43 -10.82 6.57 -4.12
C TYR A 43 -11.64 7.61 -4.88
N ASP A 44 -12.92 7.73 -4.52
CA ASP A 44 -13.76 8.78 -5.09
C ASP A 44 -13.45 10.11 -4.41
N ALA A 45 -12.78 10.98 -5.13
CA ALA A 45 -12.33 12.26 -4.63
C ALA A 45 -13.25 13.42 -5.03
N ALA A 46 -14.42 13.14 -5.60
CA ALA A 46 -15.30 14.18 -6.14
C ALA A 46 -15.64 15.25 -5.09
N GLN A 47 -15.98 14.82 -3.88
CA GLN A 47 -16.32 15.75 -2.78
C GLN A 47 -15.10 16.54 -2.31
N ALA A 48 -13.95 15.86 -2.18
CA ALA A 48 -12.71 16.51 -1.78
C ALA A 48 -12.29 17.58 -2.81
N ILE A 49 -12.47 17.27 -4.10
CA ILE A 49 -12.17 18.18 -5.19
C ILE A 49 -13.11 19.40 -5.16
N SER A 50 -14.41 19.13 -5.05
CA SER A 50 -15.42 20.21 -5.08
C SER A 50 -15.25 21.17 -3.91
N ASN A 51 -14.95 20.64 -2.73
CA ASN A 51 -14.87 21.44 -1.51
C ASN A 51 -13.44 21.90 -1.19
N ASN A 52 -12.45 21.37 -1.91
CA ASN A 52 -11.03 21.61 -1.61
C ASN A 52 -10.75 21.36 -0.13
N ASP A 53 -11.19 20.22 0.38
CA ASP A 53 -11.25 19.91 1.80
C ASP A 53 -10.52 18.61 2.11
N VAL A 54 -9.49 18.70 2.94
CA VAL A 54 -8.68 17.53 3.34
C VAL A 54 -9.47 16.55 4.21
N ASP A 55 -10.51 17.01 4.90
CA ASP A 55 -11.26 16.15 5.81
C ASP A 55 -12.06 15.07 5.10
N VAL A 56 -12.37 15.27 3.83
CA VAL A 56 -13.10 14.29 2.99
C VAL A 56 -12.19 13.61 1.98
N ALA A 57 -10.90 13.87 2.03
CA ALA A 57 -9.89 13.22 1.19
C ALA A 57 -9.28 12.03 1.92
N VAL A 58 -8.62 11.16 1.17
CA VAL A 58 -7.74 10.16 1.77
C VAL A 58 -6.44 10.85 2.18
N ASP A 59 -6.13 10.78 3.46
CA ASP A 59 -4.89 11.33 4.00
C ASP A 59 -3.78 10.27 3.85
N TYR A 60 -2.90 10.48 2.89
CA TYR A 60 -1.81 9.53 2.60
C TYR A 60 -0.80 9.44 3.75
N GLN A 61 -0.65 10.48 4.56
CA GLN A 61 0.22 10.38 5.75
C GLN A 61 -0.34 9.37 6.76
N ARG A 62 -1.65 9.35 6.94
CA ARG A 62 -2.30 8.37 7.83
C ARG A 62 -2.17 6.96 7.29
N VAL A 63 -2.21 6.81 5.97
CA VAL A 63 -1.97 5.50 5.34
C VAL A 63 -0.57 5.01 5.68
N VAL A 64 0.44 5.84 5.45
CA VAL A 64 1.84 5.48 5.76
C VAL A 64 2.01 5.17 7.25
N ASP A 65 1.44 6.01 8.12
CA ASP A 65 1.53 5.83 9.57
C ASP A 65 0.90 4.51 10.03
N ALA A 66 -0.13 4.05 9.33
CA ALA A 66 -0.77 2.77 9.63
C ALA A 66 0.10 1.57 9.24
N LEU A 67 0.96 1.73 8.24
CA LEU A 67 1.79 0.64 7.72
C LEU A 67 3.12 0.50 8.44
N MET A 68 3.69 1.58 8.92
CA MET A 68 5.05 1.60 9.47
C MET A 68 5.25 0.61 10.64
N PRO A 69 4.36 0.57 11.66
CA PRO A 69 4.58 -0.36 12.77
C PRO A 69 4.56 -1.82 12.34
N LEU A 70 3.73 -2.14 11.35
CA LEU A 70 3.64 -3.51 10.83
C LEU A 70 4.96 -3.94 10.19
N VAL A 71 5.53 -3.08 9.36
CA VAL A 71 6.79 -3.38 8.66
C VAL A 71 7.95 -3.45 9.64
N GLU A 72 8.01 -2.52 10.59
CA GLU A 72 9.17 -2.37 11.47
C GLU A 72 9.22 -3.39 12.61
N ASN A 73 8.05 -3.84 13.08
CA ASN A 73 7.96 -4.60 14.32
C ASN A 73 7.61 -6.07 14.14
N GLU A 74 6.94 -6.44 13.06
CA GLU A 74 6.50 -7.81 12.82
C GLU A 74 7.56 -8.59 12.03
N ARG A 75 7.54 -9.92 12.18
CA ARG A 75 8.42 -10.81 11.43
C ARG A 75 7.61 -11.59 10.41
N PHE A 76 8.11 -11.63 9.18
CA PHE A 76 7.43 -12.30 8.07
C PHE A 76 8.37 -13.31 7.42
N ALA A 77 7.88 -14.53 7.23
CA ALA A 77 8.60 -15.53 6.46
C ALA A 77 8.56 -15.22 4.96
N LEU A 78 7.46 -14.63 4.49
CA LEU A 78 7.19 -14.42 3.06
C LEU A 78 6.88 -12.94 2.77
N LEU A 79 7.39 -12.45 1.64
CA LEU A 79 7.00 -11.14 1.13
C LEU A 79 5.50 -11.07 0.84
N GLU A 80 4.92 -12.18 0.36
CA GLU A 80 3.48 -12.27 0.07
C GLU A 80 2.64 -12.00 1.30
N ARG A 81 3.06 -12.52 2.46
CA ARG A 81 2.34 -12.29 3.72
C ARG A 81 2.44 -10.83 4.15
N LEU A 82 3.62 -10.26 4.06
CA LEU A 82 3.79 -8.83 4.35
C LEU A 82 2.92 -7.99 3.42
N ALA A 83 2.96 -8.29 2.11
CA ALA A 83 2.16 -7.57 1.13
C ALA A 83 0.66 -7.68 1.43
N GLN A 84 0.18 -8.86 1.83
CA GLN A 84 -1.22 -9.07 2.18
C GLN A 84 -1.62 -8.26 3.42
N ASP A 85 -0.80 -8.29 4.46
CA ASP A 85 -1.11 -7.56 5.69
C ASP A 85 -1.09 -6.04 5.45
N LEU A 86 -0.19 -5.56 4.61
CA LEU A 86 -0.18 -4.15 4.20
C LEU A 86 -1.41 -3.79 3.38
N LEU A 87 -1.79 -4.64 2.45
CA LEU A 87 -3.01 -4.45 1.65
C LEU A 87 -4.24 -4.38 2.55
N ASP A 88 -4.35 -5.28 3.52
CA ASP A 88 -5.46 -5.28 4.47
C ASP A 88 -5.53 -3.95 5.24
N ARG A 89 -4.38 -3.42 5.66
CA ARG A 89 -4.31 -2.14 6.36
C ARG A 89 -4.76 -0.97 5.49
N VAL A 90 -4.36 -0.95 4.22
CA VAL A 90 -4.79 0.08 3.27
C VAL A 90 -6.28 -0.02 3.00
N MET A 91 -6.77 -1.25 2.78
CA MET A 91 -8.19 -1.47 2.50
C MET A 91 -9.09 -1.27 3.73
N ALA A 92 -8.52 -1.18 4.92
CA ALA A 92 -9.27 -0.82 6.12
C ALA A 92 -9.72 0.65 6.09
N PHE A 93 -9.10 1.48 5.29
CA PHE A 93 -9.63 2.81 4.97
C PHE A 93 -10.82 2.63 4.03
N THR A 94 -12.01 2.77 4.55
CA THR A 94 -13.25 2.35 3.85
C THR A 94 -13.53 3.12 2.58
N THR A 95 -12.95 4.30 2.43
CA THR A 95 -13.07 5.13 1.22
C THR A 95 -12.19 4.64 0.06
N VAL A 96 -11.21 3.79 0.35
CA VAL A 96 -10.33 3.22 -0.68
C VAL A 96 -11.11 2.14 -1.43
N ARG A 97 -11.20 2.30 -2.75
CA ARG A 97 -11.94 1.40 -3.63
C ARG A 97 -11.06 0.31 -4.21
N HIS A 98 -9.81 0.63 -4.44
CA HIS A 98 -8.85 -0.27 -5.07
C HIS A 98 -7.46 0.10 -4.55
N ALA A 99 -6.64 -0.90 -4.30
CA ALA A 99 -5.27 -0.65 -3.89
C ALA A 99 -4.33 -1.70 -4.47
N ARG A 100 -3.10 -1.29 -4.69
CA ARG A 100 -2.00 -2.15 -5.10
C ARG A 100 -0.82 -1.90 -4.19
N ILE A 101 -0.29 -2.98 -3.64
CA ILE A 101 0.90 -2.96 -2.78
C ILE A 101 2.02 -3.69 -3.50
N LYS A 102 3.15 -3.03 -3.65
CA LYS A 102 4.38 -3.67 -4.14
C LYS A 102 5.41 -3.63 -3.03
N VAL A 103 5.89 -4.80 -2.63
CA VAL A 103 6.95 -4.93 -1.61
C VAL A 103 8.17 -5.49 -2.29
N GLU A 104 9.29 -4.77 -2.17
CA GLU A 104 10.57 -5.19 -2.71
C GLU A 104 11.54 -5.44 -1.58
N ARG A 105 12.23 -6.58 -1.63
CA ARG A 105 13.40 -6.85 -0.80
C ARG A 105 14.63 -6.55 -1.64
N LEU A 106 15.41 -5.58 -1.20
CA LEU A 106 16.60 -5.14 -1.93
C LEU A 106 17.73 -6.15 -1.71
N LEU A 107 18.48 -6.42 -2.78
CA LEU A 107 19.65 -7.29 -2.74
C LEU A 107 19.37 -8.69 -2.19
N ALA A 108 18.14 -9.19 -2.39
CA ALA A 108 17.73 -10.50 -1.90
C ALA A 108 18.47 -11.65 -2.59
N LEU A 109 18.82 -11.45 -3.85
CA LEU A 109 19.54 -12.41 -4.66
C LEU A 109 20.77 -11.73 -5.26
N ARG A 110 21.82 -12.54 -5.43
CA ARG A 110 23.03 -12.10 -6.10
C ARG A 110 22.72 -11.71 -7.54
N PHE A 111 23.27 -10.60 -8.01
CA PHE A 111 23.08 -10.02 -9.34
C PHE A 111 21.68 -9.47 -9.62
N THR A 112 20.88 -9.30 -8.58
CA THR A 112 19.52 -8.75 -8.69
C THR A 112 19.40 -7.52 -7.81
N GLU A 113 18.84 -6.45 -8.35
CA GLU A 113 18.58 -5.24 -7.55
C GLU A 113 17.56 -5.52 -6.46
N SER A 114 16.48 -6.20 -6.81
CA SER A 114 15.43 -6.53 -5.84
C SER A 114 14.61 -7.74 -6.30
N VAL A 115 13.91 -8.33 -5.34
CA VAL A 115 12.82 -9.27 -5.59
C VAL A 115 11.56 -8.60 -5.08
N ALA A 116 10.50 -8.58 -5.89
CA ALA A 116 9.28 -7.88 -5.57
C ALA A 116 8.07 -8.80 -5.65
N VAL A 117 7.11 -8.54 -4.76
CA VAL A 117 5.78 -9.14 -4.80
C VAL A 117 4.76 -8.00 -4.88
N THR A 118 3.79 -8.13 -5.75
CA THR A 118 2.71 -7.17 -5.92
C THR A 118 1.37 -7.87 -5.69
N LEU A 119 0.56 -7.29 -4.82
CA LEU A 119 -0.81 -7.72 -4.60
C LEU A 119 -1.77 -6.57 -4.85
N THR A 120 -2.95 -6.89 -5.35
CA THR A 120 -4.02 -5.92 -5.57
C THR A 120 -5.28 -6.34 -4.83
N GLY A 121 -6.01 -5.35 -4.34
CA GLY A 121 -7.30 -5.55 -3.71
C GLY A 121 -8.32 -4.60 -4.29
N ARG A 122 -9.55 -5.07 -4.41
CA ARG A 122 -10.66 -4.29 -4.95
C ARG A 122 -11.86 -4.48 -4.04
N ARG A 123 -12.48 -3.36 -3.69
CA ARG A 123 -13.73 -3.41 -2.94
C ARG A 123 -14.87 -3.63 -3.92
N PRO A 124 -15.70 -4.67 -3.72
CA PRO A 124 -16.86 -4.88 -4.59
C PRO A 124 -17.77 -3.66 -4.54
N CYS A 125 -18.38 -3.33 -5.68
CA CYS A 125 -19.44 -2.33 -5.71
C CYS A 125 -20.62 -2.82 -4.86
N SER A 126 -21.24 -1.88 -4.12
CA SER A 126 -22.50 -2.19 -3.46
C SER A 126 -23.58 -2.48 -4.52
N PRO A 127 -24.66 -3.20 -4.16
CA PRO A 127 -25.76 -3.43 -5.10
C PRO A 127 -26.38 -2.14 -5.66
N LEU A 128 -26.14 -1.00 -5.00
CA LEU A 128 -26.62 0.31 -5.45
C LEU A 128 -25.63 1.01 -6.39
N CYS A 129 -24.47 0.42 -6.60
CA CYS A 129 -23.42 0.94 -7.45
C CYS A 129 -23.64 0.40 -8.86
N VAL A 130 -24.20 1.22 -9.72
CA VAL A 130 -24.49 0.81 -11.09
C VAL A 130 -23.66 1.59 -12.08
#